data_0563b655789411013dd352cb279fd59e
#
_entry.id   0563b655789411013dd352cb279fd59e
#
_cell.length_a   1.000
_cell.length_b   1.000
_cell.length_c   1.000
_cell.angle_alpha   90.00
_cell.angle_beta   90.00
_cell.angle_gamma   90.00
#
_symmetry.space_group_name_H-M   'P 1'
#
loop_
_entity.id
_entity.type
_entity.pdbx_description
1 polymer ?
#
loop_
_entity_poly.entity_id
_entity_poly.type
_entity_poly.pdbx_seq_one_letter_code
_entity_poly.pdbx_strand_id
1 'polypeptide(L)'
;SQLAGGQTWRTGFFVGHNRLKGDVDGFNQGFEGKRAGKVELEGDSLGLYGTLTDPAGGYLDTVAMYTWLDGDNHSERGLTLDTEGHVLTLSAEAGYPFPVAANWVVEPQAQVIYQKVALDSQDDGISHVSFDSDSAWTGRLGARLKGRYTVGGQPLEPYLRANLWHTFSATDRVTFDHADQIETQHKSTQADVGVGVILSLAPSVSVYASADYSSNIDSNQQRAMFGNAGVRFSW
;
A
#
# COMPACT_ATOMS: atom_id res chain seq x y z
N SER A 1 20.60 -16.96 2.23
CA SER A 1 21.51 -17.76 3.11
C SER A 1 20.69 -18.63 4.07
N GLN A 2 21.19 -19.84 4.36
CA GLN A 2 20.63 -20.69 5.43
C GLN A 2 21.31 -20.34 6.76
N LEU A 3 20.51 -20.22 7.81
CA LEU A 3 20.96 -20.00 9.17
C LEU A 3 21.04 -21.32 9.95
N ALA A 4 21.76 -21.30 11.09
CA ALA A 4 21.77 -22.41 12.03
C ALA A 4 20.33 -22.68 12.51
N GLY A 5 19.81 -23.90 12.31
CA GLY A 5 18.41 -24.24 12.63
C GLY A 5 17.49 -24.41 11.43
N GLY A 6 18.02 -24.34 10.19
CA GLY A 6 17.26 -24.57 8.96
C GLY A 6 16.42 -23.38 8.47
N GLN A 7 16.52 -22.26 9.15
CA GLN A 7 15.87 -21.01 8.72
C GLN A 7 16.54 -20.47 7.47
N THR A 8 15.76 -19.83 6.60
CA THR A 8 16.25 -19.21 5.38
C THR A 8 16.08 -17.69 5.46
N TRP A 9 17.18 -16.96 5.23
CA TRP A 9 17.16 -15.50 5.09
C TRP A 9 17.36 -15.12 3.63
N ARG A 10 16.43 -14.31 3.11
CA ARG A 10 16.50 -13.71 1.78
C ARG A 10 16.45 -12.20 1.91
N THR A 11 17.30 -11.53 1.16
CA THR A 11 17.32 -10.06 1.07
C THR A 11 17.41 -9.66 -0.38
N GLY A 12 16.89 -8.50 -0.69
CA GLY A 12 16.98 -7.94 -2.02
C GLY A 12 16.62 -6.46 -2.01
N PHE A 13 16.67 -5.88 -3.18
CA PHE A 13 16.25 -4.51 -3.43
C PHE A 13 15.24 -4.48 -4.58
N PHE A 14 14.50 -3.40 -4.65
CA PHE A 14 13.58 -3.13 -5.76
C PHE A 14 13.57 -1.64 -6.07
N VAL A 15 13.23 -1.33 -7.29
CA VAL A 15 12.92 0.02 -7.75
C VAL A 15 11.50 0.04 -8.29
N GLY A 16 10.82 1.16 -8.15
CA GLY A 16 9.45 1.30 -8.60
C GLY A 16 9.20 2.70 -9.14
N HIS A 17 8.31 2.79 -10.11
CA HIS A 17 7.75 4.04 -10.60
C HIS A 17 6.24 3.94 -10.51
N ASN A 18 5.60 4.95 -9.91
CA ASN A 18 4.16 5.03 -9.76
C ASN A 18 3.67 6.37 -10.29
N ARG A 19 2.49 6.37 -10.87
CA ARG A 19 1.81 7.57 -11.32
C ARG A 19 0.37 7.54 -10.88
N LEU A 20 -0.05 8.58 -10.19
CA LEU A 20 -1.42 8.81 -9.76
C LEU A 20 -1.98 10.01 -10.53
N LYS A 21 -3.17 9.85 -11.09
CA LYS A 21 -3.93 10.94 -11.70
C LYS A 21 -5.33 10.96 -11.10
N GLY A 22 -5.79 12.13 -10.73
CA GLY A 22 -7.11 12.35 -10.18
C GLY A 22 -7.73 13.65 -10.67
N ASP A 23 -9.04 13.63 -10.88
CA ASP A 23 -9.82 14.85 -11.04
C ASP A 23 -10.34 15.25 -9.65
N VAL A 24 -10.27 16.52 -9.34
CA VAL A 24 -10.81 17.10 -8.12
C VAL A 24 -12.09 17.85 -8.47
N ASP A 25 -13.19 17.38 -7.92
CA ASP A 25 -14.47 18.04 -8.03
C ASP A 25 -14.72 18.90 -6.80
N GLY A 26 -15.23 20.10 -6.98
CA GLY A 26 -15.47 21.04 -5.90
C GLY A 26 -16.43 22.15 -6.27
N PHE A 27 -16.42 23.22 -5.45
CA PHE A 27 -17.18 24.44 -5.72
C PHE A 27 -16.42 25.30 -6.72
N ASN A 28 -16.90 25.36 -7.96
CA ASN A 28 -16.30 26.18 -9.01
C ASN A 28 -17.36 27.11 -9.63
N GLN A 29 -17.06 28.42 -9.67
CA GLN A 29 -17.91 29.47 -10.26
C GLN A 29 -19.38 29.47 -9.74
N GLY A 30 -19.61 29.17 -8.47
CA GLY A 30 -20.94 29.17 -7.88
C GLY A 30 -21.73 27.85 -8.00
N PHE A 31 -21.11 26.78 -8.49
CA PHE A 31 -21.74 25.47 -8.65
C PHE A 31 -20.96 24.39 -7.90
N GLU A 32 -21.66 23.54 -7.16
CA GLU A 32 -21.11 22.35 -6.52
C GLU A 32 -20.92 21.19 -7.52
N GLY A 33 -19.92 20.33 -7.29
CA GLY A 33 -19.69 19.14 -8.10
C GLY A 33 -19.14 19.39 -9.49
N LYS A 34 -18.57 20.57 -9.75
CA LYS A 34 -17.84 20.85 -10.98
C LYS A 34 -16.37 20.57 -10.79
N ARG A 35 -15.71 20.19 -11.87
CA ARG A 35 -14.27 19.99 -11.89
C ARG A 35 -13.59 21.28 -11.42
N ALA A 36 -12.83 21.15 -10.33
CA ALA A 36 -12.09 22.23 -9.71
C ALA A 36 -10.61 22.20 -10.08
N GLY A 37 -10.09 21.04 -10.46
CA GLY A 37 -8.70 20.88 -10.84
C GLY A 37 -8.33 19.44 -11.21
N LYS A 38 -7.05 19.26 -11.51
CA LYS A 38 -6.39 17.98 -11.72
C LYS A 38 -5.22 17.85 -10.77
N VAL A 39 -5.04 16.65 -10.23
CA VAL A 39 -3.86 16.25 -9.48
C VAL A 39 -3.15 15.17 -10.28
N GLU A 40 -1.88 15.38 -10.55
CA GLU A 40 -0.99 14.39 -11.11
C GLU A 40 0.21 14.26 -10.18
N LEU A 41 0.48 13.04 -9.69
CA LEU A 41 1.58 12.75 -8.79
C LEU A 41 2.36 11.56 -9.33
N GLU A 42 3.64 11.75 -9.51
CA GLU A 42 4.59 10.70 -9.86
C GLU A 42 5.49 10.38 -8.67
N GLY A 43 5.92 9.13 -8.57
CA GLY A 43 6.78 8.70 -7.48
C GLY A 43 7.79 7.67 -7.95
N ASP A 44 9.07 7.98 -7.77
CA ASP A 44 10.17 7.06 -7.97
C ASP A 44 10.62 6.48 -6.63
N SER A 45 10.71 5.17 -6.55
CA SER A 45 10.97 4.47 -5.30
C SER A 45 12.19 3.57 -5.38
N LEU A 46 12.95 3.56 -4.29
CA LEU A 46 14.00 2.59 -4.03
C LEU A 46 13.69 1.89 -2.71
N GLY A 47 13.71 0.57 -2.71
CA GLY A 47 13.42 -0.22 -1.52
C GLY A 47 14.37 -1.39 -1.30
N LEU A 48 14.46 -1.77 -0.04
CA LEU A 48 15.16 -2.96 0.43
C LEU A 48 14.14 -3.87 1.12
N TYR A 49 14.29 -5.16 0.98
CA TYR A 49 13.48 -6.13 1.71
C TYR A 49 14.31 -7.25 2.33
N GLY A 50 13.79 -7.82 3.40
CA GLY A 50 14.36 -8.98 4.06
C GLY A 50 13.25 -9.92 4.51
N THR A 51 13.35 -11.20 4.11
CA THR A 51 12.43 -12.26 4.50
C THR A 51 13.17 -13.33 5.29
N LEU A 52 12.76 -13.58 6.51
CA LEU A 52 13.17 -14.73 7.32
C LEU A 52 12.05 -15.76 7.26
N THR A 53 12.38 -16.99 6.87
CA THR A 53 11.41 -18.11 6.83
C THR A 53 11.92 -19.24 7.69
N ASP A 54 11.09 -19.82 8.54
CA ASP A 54 11.42 -21.00 9.30
C ASP A 54 11.07 -22.31 8.54
N PRO A 55 11.57 -23.47 8.97
CA PRO A 55 11.28 -24.76 8.31
C PRO A 55 9.81 -25.16 8.33
N ALA A 56 9.00 -24.66 9.26
CA ALA A 56 7.57 -24.92 9.35
C ALA A 56 6.75 -23.96 8.45
N GLY A 57 7.41 -22.97 7.83
CA GLY A 57 6.80 -22.01 6.91
C GLY A 57 6.37 -20.71 7.55
N GLY A 58 6.62 -20.51 8.83
CA GLY A 58 6.47 -19.20 9.48
C GLY A 58 7.44 -18.20 8.86
N TYR A 59 7.06 -16.92 8.80
CA TYR A 59 7.89 -15.91 8.18
C TYR A 59 7.83 -14.57 8.92
N LEU A 60 8.89 -13.81 8.71
CA LEU A 60 8.98 -12.38 9.04
C LEU A 60 9.50 -11.66 7.80
N ASP A 61 8.69 -10.77 7.27
CA ASP A 61 9.03 -9.89 6.15
C ASP A 61 9.25 -8.47 6.65
N THR A 62 10.32 -7.86 6.19
CA THR A 62 10.64 -6.45 6.48
C THR A 62 10.90 -5.70 5.19
N VAL A 63 10.41 -4.46 5.11
CA VAL A 63 10.61 -3.57 3.97
C VAL A 63 11.00 -2.20 4.48
N ALA A 64 11.99 -1.60 3.81
CA ALA A 64 12.31 -0.19 3.92
C ALA A 64 12.29 0.42 2.52
N MET A 65 11.51 1.46 2.31
CA MET A 65 11.33 2.10 1.00
C MET A 65 11.39 3.60 1.15
N TYR A 66 12.08 4.23 0.22
CA TYR A 66 12.12 5.68 0.07
C TYR A 66 11.58 6.05 -1.31
N THR A 67 10.64 6.98 -1.33
CA THR A 67 9.97 7.43 -2.56
C THR A 67 10.17 8.93 -2.70
N TRP A 68 10.65 9.37 -3.84
CA TRP A 68 10.66 10.77 -4.26
C TRP A 68 9.35 11.04 -4.99
N LEU A 69 8.69 12.11 -4.61
CA LEU A 69 7.42 12.54 -5.19
C LEU A 69 7.65 13.82 -6.01
N ASP A 70 7.02 13.84 -7.17
CA ASP A 70 6.94 15.00 -8.05
C ASP A 70 5.48 15.10 -8.54
N GLY A 71 4.89 16.25 -8.45
CA GLY A 71 3.48 16.43 -8.77
C GLY A 71 3.14 17.79 -9.31
N ASP A 72 2.35 17.76 -10.39
CA ASP A 72 1.77 18.93 -11.05
C ASP A 72 0.28 19.05 -10.69
N ASN A 73 -0.08 20.05 -9.93
CA ASN A 73 -1.46 20.32 -9.59
C ASN A 73 -1.97 21.53 -10.38
N HIS A 74 -3.00 21.30 -11.18
CA HIS A 74 -3.60 22.35 -12.01
C HIS A 74 -5.01 22.68 -11.51
N SER A 75 -5.24 23.95 -11.21
CA SER A 75 -6.57 24.47 -10.96
C SER A 75 -7.24 24.94 -12.25
N GLU A 76 -8.54 24.77 -12.38
CA GLU A 76 -9.35 25.33 -13.48
C GLU A 76 -9.26 26.87 -13.55
N ARG A 77 -8.71 27.52 -12.52
CA ARG A 77 -8.46 28.99 -12.49
C ARG A 77 -7.10 29.38 -13.07
N GLY A 78 -6.35 28.39 -13.60
CA GLY A 78 -5.04 28.61 -14.23
C GLY A 78 -3.89 28.75 -13.22
N LEU A 79 -4.09 28.36 -11.96
CA LEU A 79 -3.02 28.24 -10.97
C LEU A 79 -2.39 26.86 -11.10
N THR A 80 -1.08 26.82 -11.17
CA THR A 80 -0.27 25.59 -11.13
C THR A 80 0.48 25.58 -9.81
N LEU A 81 0.45 24.46 -9.11
CA LEU A 81 1.25 24.23 -7.90
C LEU A 81 2.06 22.96 -8.13
N ASP A 82 3.36 23.13 -8.27
CA ASP A 82 4.30 22.02 -8.33
C ASP A 82 4.50 21.50 -6.91
N THR A 83 4.35 20.21 -6.70
CA THR A 83 4.47 19.59 -5.37
C THR A 83 5.63 18.61 -5.41
N GLU A 84 6.69 18.93 -4.70
CA GLU A 84 7.83 18.03 -4.50
C GLU A 84 7.80 17.48 -3.07
N GLY A 85 8.36 16.30 -2.89
CA GLY A 85 8.44 15.71 -1.56
C GLY A 85 9.04 14.33 -1.53
N HIS A 86 9.00 13.72 -0.36
CA HIS A 86 9.48 12.36 -0.19
C HIS A 86 8.69 11.59 0.86
N VAL A 87 8.66 10.27 0.71
CA VAL A 87 8.01 9.35 1.64
C VAL A 87 9.01 8.30 2.09
N LEU A 88 9.17 8.16 3.40
CA LEU A 88 9.83 7.02 4.02
C LEU A 88 8.75 6.03 4.48
N THR A 89 8.85 4.79 4.02
CA THR A 89 7.98 3.68 4.44
C THR A 89 8.82 2.57 5.05
N LEU A 90 8.45 2.15 6.26
CA LEU A 90 9.00 0.98 6.92
C LEU A 90 7.86 0.01 7.22
N SER A 91 8.05 -1.27 6.97
CA SER A 91 7.05 -2.31 7.22
C SER A 91 7.69 -3.55 7.82
N ALA A 92 6.97 -4.17 8.75
CA ALA A 92 7.27 -5.50 9.26
C ALA A 92 5.98 -6.32 9.29
N GLU A 93 6.01 -7.50 8.70
CA GLU A 93 4.91 -8.46 8.64
C GLU A 93 5.37 -9.82 9.12
N ALA A 94 4.55 -10.50 9.93
CA ALA A 94 4.76 -11.86 10.34
C ALA A 94 3.52 -12.71 10.05
N GLY A 95 3.74 -13.97 9.67
CA GLY A 95 2.70 -14.95 9.47
C GLY A 95 3.15 -16.35 9.79
N TYR A 96 2.19 -17.21 10.12
CA TYR A 96 2.49 -18.61 10.42
C TYR A 96 1.39 -19.53 9.84
N PRO A 97 1.77 -20.56 9.04
CA PRO A 97 0.81 -21.46 8.40
C PRO A 97 0.39 -22.59 9.35
N PHE A 98 -0.92 -22.75 9.55
CA PHE A 98 -1.53 -23.87 10.26
C PHE A 98 -2.29 -24.76 9.29
N PRO A 99 -1.90 -26.04 9.10
CA PRO A 99 -2.68 -27.00 8.35
C PRO A 99 -4.03 -27.24 9.05
N VAL A 100 -5.14 -27.03 8.34
CA VAL A 100 -6.51 -27.21 8.87
C VAL A 100 -7.23 -28.38 8.21
N ALA A 101 -6.79 -28.79 7.01
CA ALA A 101 -7.27 -29.95 6.29
C ALA A 101 -6.16 -30.48 5.35
N ALA A 102 -6.38 -31.62 4.70
CA ALA A 102 -5.37 -32.25 3.84
C ALA A 102 -4.79 -31.29 2.77
N ASN A 103 -5.64 -30.43 2.20
CA ASN A 103 -5.26 -29.51 1.12
C ASN A 103 -5.42 -28.04 1.51
N TRP A 104 -5.67 -27.72 2.78
CA TRP A 104 -5.95 -26.37 3.21
C TRP A 104 -5.07 -25.93 4.37
N VAL A 105 -4.56 -24.72 4.28
CA VAL A 105 -3.73 -24.09 5.29
C VAL A 105 -4.33 -22.72 5.61
N VAL A 106 -4.53 -22.43 6.89
CA VAL A 106 -4.86 -21.08 7.39
C VAL A 106 -3.57 -20.42 7.87
N GLU A 107 -3.33 -19.21 7.45
CA GLU A 107 -2.15 -18.42 7.81
C GLU A 107 -2.61 -17.09 8.40
N PRO A 108 -2.71 -16.96 9.74
CA PRO A 108 -2.85 -15.68 10.40
C PRO A 108 -1.62 -14.81 10.14
N GLN A 109 -1.86 -13.51 9.98
CA GLN A 109 -0.86 -12.51 9.64
C GLN A 109 -1.04 -11.27 10.50
N ALA A 110 0.08 -10.65 10.87
CA ALA A 110 0.11 -9.34 11.51
C ALA A 110 1.16 -8.47 10.84
N GLN A 111 0.85 -7.20 10.63
CA GLN A 111 1.75 -6.24 9.99
C GLN A 111 1.67 -4.89 10.69
N VAL A 112 2.79 -4.22 10.77
CA VAL A 112 2.88 -2.82 11.16
C VAL A 112 3.60 -2.05 10.05
N ILE A 113 3.07 -0.88 9.72
CA ILE A 113 3.62 0.03 8.71
C ILE A 113 3.82 1.39 9.37
N TYR A 114 5.00 1.94 9.21
CA TYR A 114 5.32 3.32 9.53
C TYR A 114 5.54 4.08 8.23
N GLN A 115 4.89 5.24 8.10
CA GLN A 115 5.08 6.13 6.96
C GLN A 115 5.31 7.55 7.46
N LYS A 116 6.29 8.21 6.87
CA LYS A 116 6.53 9.63 7.06
C LYS A 116 6.56 10.29 5.69
N VAL A 117 5.64 11.21 5.46
CA VAL A 117 5.56 12.05 4.28
C VAL A 117 6.20 13.38 4.62
N ALA A 118 7.03 13.93 3.76
CA ALA A 118 7.51 15.28 3.85
C ALA A 118 7.30 15.92 2.47
N LEU A 119 6.51 16.97 2.44
CA LEU A 119 6.27 17.78 1.25
C LEU A 119 7.02 19.09 1.40
N ASP A 120 7.64 19.55 0.33
CA ASP A 120 8.36 20.79 0.31
C ASP A 120 7.38 21.97 0.30
N SER A 121 7.72 23.02 1.02
CA SER A 121 6.91 24.24 1.04
C SER A 121 6.91 24.90 -0.34
N GLN A 122 5.77 25.37 -0.78
CA GLN A 122 5.56 25.94 -2.11
C GLN A 122 5.01 27.38 -2.02
N ASP A 123 5.32 28.16 -3.05
CA ASP A 123 4.77 29.51 -3.24
C ASP A 123 3.89 29.48 -4.50
N ASP A 124 2.60 29.69 -4.35
CA ASP A 124 1.63 29.72 -5.46
C ASP A 124 1.54 31.09 -6.15
N GLY A 125 2.42 32.04 -5.77
CA GLY A 125 2.43 33.41 -6.26
C GLY A 125 1.37 34.31 -5.56
N ILE A 126 0.58 33.75 -4.64
CA ILE A 126 -0.42 34.46 -3.85
C ILE A 126 -0.09 34.31 -2.36
N SER A 127 0.29 33.12 -1.92
CA SER A 127 0.59 32.78 -0.54
C SER A 127 1.73 31.74 -0.44
N HIS A 128 2.43 31.77 0.70
CA HIS A 128 3.39 30.73 1.04
C HIS A 128 2.65 29.58 1.75
N VAL A 129 2.64 28.40 1.12
CA VAL A 129 1.98 27.20 1.66
C VAL A 129 3.05 26.26 2.20
N SER A 130 3.02 25.98 3.48
CA SER A 130 3.89 25.00 4.11
C SER A 130 3.07 23.79 4.57
N PHE A 131 3.63 22.60 4.34
CA PHE A 131 3.06 21.33 4.70
C PHE A 131 3.89 20.71 5.82
N ASP A 132 3.24 20.37 6.91
CA ASP A 132 3.85 19.61 8.00
C ASP A 132 2.97 18.40 8.25
N SER A 133 3.47 17.22 7.89
CA SER A 133 2.75 15.97 8.09
C SER A 133 3.47 15.14 9.14
N ASP A 134 2.70 14.71 10.12
CA ASP A 134 3.17 13.76 11.12
C ASP A 134 3.29 12.35 10.52
N SER A 135 4.11 11.55 11.17
CA SER A 135 4.24 10.16 10.80
C SER A 135 2.94 9.39 11.09
N ALA A 136 2.58 8.51 10.16
CA ALA A 136 1.44 7.63 10.29
C ALA A 136 1.89 6.21 10.68
N TRP A 137 1.18 5.62 11.63
CA TRP A 137 1.31 4.20 11.99
C TRP A 137 0.04 3.47 11.59
N THR A 138 0.20 2.39 10.83
CA THR A 138 -0.91 1.53 10.41
C THR A 138 -0.61 0.10 10.84
N GLY A 139 -1.56 -0.53 11.52
CA GLY A 139 -1.54 -1.93 11.86
C GLY A 139 -2.48 -2.74 10.97
N ARG A 140 -2.12 -3.97 10.64
CA ARG A 140 -2.97 -4.93 9.96
C ARG A 140 -3.00 -6.25 10.72
N LEU A 141 -4.19 -6.78 10.90
CA LEU A 141 -4.43 -8.17 11.30
C LEU A 141 -5.17 -8.85 10.16
N GLY A 142 -4.70 -10.01 9.74
CA GLY A 142 -5.27 -10.72 8.62
C GLY A 142 -5.21 -12.23 8.76
N ALA A 143 -5.91 -12.89 7.87
CA ALA A 143 -5.81 -14.33 7.68
C ALA A 143 -5.92 -14.68 6.20
N ARG A 144 -5.14 -15.66 5.78
CA ARG A 144 -5.20 -16.24 4.44
C ARG A 144 -5.52 -17.72 4.55
N LEU A 145 -6.57 -18.17 3.86
CA LEU A 145 -6.88 -19.57 3.65
C LEU A 145 -6.36 -19.97 2.28
N LYS A 146 -5.37 -20.85 2.22
CA LYS A 146 -4.72 -21.28 0.99
C LYS A 146 -4.98 -22.76 0.73
N GLY A 147 -5.47 -23.08 -0.48
CA GLY A 147 -5.61 -24.44 -0.99
C GLY A 147 -4.35 -24.90 -1.70
N ARG A 148 -4.10 -26.22 -1.71
CA ARG A 148 -3.01 -26.87 -2.44
C ARG A 148 -3.57 -28.01 -3.27
N TYR A 149 -3.56 -27.82 -4.59
CA TYR A 149 -4.09 -28.78 -5.56
C TYR A 149 -3.10 -29.01 -6.68
N THR A 150 -3.36 -30.05 -7.46
CA THR A 150 -2.61 -30.35 -8.69
C THR A 150 -3.62 -30.50 -9.82
N VAL A 151 -3.48 -29.71 -10.88
CA VAL A 151 -4.34 -29.76 -12.05
C VAL A 151 -3.46 -29.92 -13.29
N GLY A 152 -3.65 -31.00 -14.04
CA GLY A 152 -2.82 -31.32 -15.20
C GLY A 152 -1.33 -31.51 -14.87
N GLY A 153 -1.02 -31.97 -13.65
CA GLY A 153 0.36 -32.12 -13.18
C GLY A 153 0.98 -30.81 -12.66
N GLN A 154 0.25 -29.69 -12.67
CA GLN A 154 0.74 -28.38 -12.27
C GLN A 154 0.16 -27.99 -10.90
N PRO A 155 0.96 -27.45 -9.95
CA PRO A 155 0.47 -26.92 -8.68
C PRO A 155 -0.49 -25.75 -8.89
N LEU A 156 -1.66 -25.84 -8.27
CA LEU A 156 -2.69 -24.81 -8.24
C LEU A 156 -2.97 -24.43 -6.79
N GLU A 157 -2.81 -23.17 -6.47
CA GLU A 157 -3.03 -22.64 -5.12
C GLU A 157 -4.11 -21.56 -5.13
N PRO A 158 -5.41 -21.91 -4.97
CA PRO A 158 -6.45 -20.93 -4.70
C PRO A 158 -6.32 -20.41 -3.29
N TYR A 159 -6.66 -19.14 -3.06
CA TYR A 159 -6.68 -18.55 -1.73
C TYR A 159 -7.82 -17.57 -1.53
N LEU A 160 -8.22 -17.45 -0.27
CA LEU A 160 -9.05 -16.38 0.26
C LEU A 160 -8.23 -15.59 1.27
N ARG A 161 -8.41 -14.29 1.34
CA ARG A 161 -7.82 -13.45 2.38
C ARG A 161 -8.86 -12.51 2.97
N ALA A 162 -8.69 -12.20 4.24
CA ALA A 162 -9.44 -11.16 4.94
C ALA A 162 -8.47 -10.38 5.83
N ASN A 163 -8.56 -9.06 5.81
CA ASN A 163 -7.72 -8.18 6.61
C ASN A 163 -8.55 -7.10 7.28
N LEU A 164 -8.06 -6.68 8.44
CA LEU A 164 -8.50 -5.49 9.16
C LEU A 164 -7.30 -4.57 9.30
N TRP A 165 -7.43 -3.36 8.82
CA TRP A 165 -6.45 -2.30 8.88
C TRP A 165 -6.89 -1.22 9.83
N HIS A 166 -5.97 -0.68 10.59
CA HIS A 166 -6.22 0.46 11.46
C HIS A 166 -5.04 1.44 11.41
N THR A 167 -5.34 2.70 11.06
CA THR A 167 -4.39 3.80 11.15
C THR A 167 -4.56 4.48 12.49
N PHE A 168 -3.51 4.42 13.32
CA PHE A 168 -3.55 4.88 14.72
C PHE A 168 -3.40 6.40 14.83
N SER A 169 -2.51 6.97 14.01
CA SER A 169 -2.25 8.40 13.97
C SER A 169 -1.78 8.79 12.58
N ALA A 170 -2.38 9.80 12.04
CA ALA A 170 -1.91 10.59 10.92
C ALA A 170 -2.48 12.00 11.14
N THR A 171 -1.62 12.99 11.30
CA THR A 171 -2.02 14.38 11.43
C THR A 171 -1.33 15.15 10.31
N ASP A 172 -2.12 15.76 9.46
CA ASP A 172 -1.62 16.66 8.41
C ASP A 172 -1.93 18.09 8.83
N ARG A 173 -0.93 18.95 8.73
CA ARG A 173 -1.06 20.37 9.01
C ARG A 173 -0.65 21.15 7.78
N VAL A 174 -1.54 22.01 7.31
CA VAL A 174 -1.29 22.97 6.24
C VAL A 174 -1.31 24.36 6.84
N THR A 175 -0.25 25.12 6.62
CA THR A 175 -0.12 26.51 7.13
C THR A 175 -0.03 27.45 5.94
N PHE A 176 -0.89 28.48 5.92
CA PHE A 176 -0.92 29.55 4.94
C PHE A 176 -0.36 30.82 5.56
N ASP A 177 0.63 31.44 4.90
CA ASP A 177 1.25 32.72 5.30
C ASP A 177 1.66 32.80 6.78
N HIS A 178 2.03 31.69 7.40
CA HIS A 178 2.39 31.56 8.80
C HIS A 178 1.29 31.97 9.82
N ALA A 179 0.06 32.13 9.38
CA ALA A 179 -1.04 32.62 10.22
C ALA A 179 -2.20 31.64 10.35
N ASP A 180 -2.70 31.12 9.25
CA ASP A 180 -3.85 30.20 9.25
C ASP A 180 -3.38 28.75 9.16
N GLN A 181 -3.76 27.93 10.15
CA GLN A 181 -3.42 26.50 10.20
C GLN A 181 -4.69 25.68 10.05
N ILE A 182 -4.64 24.70 9.15
CA ILE A 182 -5.66 23.65 9.02
C ILE A 182 -5.01 22.35 9.46
N GLU A 183 -5.51 21.77 10.54
CA GLU A 183 -5.09 20.48 11.06
C GLU A 183 -6.15 19.43 10.74
N THR A 184 -5.75 18.35 10.09
CA THR A 184 -6.63 17.23 9.76
C THR A 184 -6.09 15.96 10.38
N GLN A 185 -6.86 15.33 11.24
CA GLN A 185 -6.52 14.04 11.85
C GLN A 185 -7.20 12.92 11.08
N HIS A 186 -6.40 11.96 10.62
CA HIS A 186 -6.87 10.78 9.92
C HIS A 186 -6.71 9.54 10.80
N LYS A 187 -7.80 9.11 11.43
CA LYS A 187 -7.91 7.77 11.99
C LYS A 187 -8.89 7.02 11.12
N SER A 188 -8.50 5.87 10.62
CA SER A 188 -9.39 5.07 9.78
C SER A 188 -9.26 3.59 10.10
N THR A 189 -10.38 2.91 10.06
CA THR A 189 -10.46 1.45 10.14
C THR A 189 -11.08 0.93 8.85
N GLN A 190 -10.39 0.00 8.21
CA GLN A 190 -10.77 -0.54 6.92
C GLN A 190 -10.72 -2.06 6.96
N ALA A 191 -11.71 -2.71 6.36
CA ALA A 191 -11.69 -4.15 6.12
C ALA A 191 -11.56 -4.43 4.63
N ASP A 192 -10.80 -5.44 4.29
CA ASP A 192 -10.75 -5.99 2.94
C ASP A 192 -10.93 -7.50 2.93
N VAL A 193 -11.50 -7.99 1.83
CA VAL A 193 -11.61 -9.41 1.51
C VAL A 193 -11.15 -9.61 0.07
N GLY A 194 -10.41 -10.68 -0.17
CA GLY A 194 -9.88 -10.95 -1.49
C GLY A 194 -9.86 -12.43 -1.81
N VAL A 195 -9.94 -12.74 -3.08
CA VAL A 195 -9.79 -14.08 -3.65
C VAL A 195 -8.69 -14.07 -4.69
N GLY A 196 -7.97 -15.16 -4.81
CA GLY A 196 -6.97 -15.28 -5.84
C GLY A 196 -6.56 -16.71 -6.10
N VAL A 197 -5.77 -16.86 -7.13
CA VAL A 197 -5.24 -18.15 -7.57
C VAL A 197 -3.82 -17.96 -8.09
N ILE A 198 -2.96 -18.94 -7.77
CA ILE A 198 -1.61 -19.05 -8.32
C ILE A 198 -1.52 -20.41 -9.01
N LEU A 199 -1.07 -20.43 -10.26
CA LEU A 199 -0.81 -21.62 -11.04
C LEU A 199 0.68 -21.67 -11.41
N SER A 200 1.40 -22.69 -10.97
CA SER A 200 2.80 -22.91 -11.33
C SER A 200 2.87 -23.69 -12.63
N LEU A 201 3.26 -23.02 -13.72
CA LEU A 201 3.37 -23.62 -15.07
C LEU A 201 4.67 -24.41 -15.25
N ALA A 202 5.73 -23.97 -14.56
CA ALA A 202 7.05 -24.58 -14.54
C ALA A 202 7.74 -24.28 -13.20
N PRO A 203 8.85 -24.96 -12.85
CA PRO A 203 9.59 -24.66 -11.61
C PRO A 203 10.01 -23.20 -11.47
N SER A 204 10.20 -22.53 -12.60
CA SER A 204 10.64 -21.13 -12.66
C SER A 204 9.55 -20.15 -13.12
N VAL A 205 8.32 -20.61 -13.43
CA VAL A 205 7.26 -19.75 -13.99
C VAL A 205 5.94 -20.02 -13.29
N SER A 206 5.34 -18.99 -12.73
CA SER A 206 3.97 -19.02 -12.22
C SER A 206 3.15 -17.84 -12.72
N VAL A 207 1.85 -18.06 -12.89
CA VAL A 207 0.88 -17.02 -13.19
C VAL A 207 -0.06 -16.84 -12.00
N TYR A 208 -0.54 -15.64 -11.78
CA TYR A 208 -1.47 -15.36 -10.69
C TYR A 208 -2.55 -14.37 -11.13
N ALA A 209 -3.69 -14.46 -10.47
CA ALA A 209 -4.75 -13.48 -10.55
C ALA A 209 -5.42 -13.31 -9.19
N SER A 210 -5.85 -12.10 -8.86
CA SER A 210 -6.61 -11.80 -7.64
C SER A 210 -7.64 -10.71 -7.88
N ALA A 211 -8.69 -10.71 -7.05
CA ALA A 211 -9.67 -9.65 -6.94
C ALA A 211 -9.91 -9.38 -5.46
N ASP A 212 -9.95 -8.10 -5.10
CA ASP A 212 -10.08 -7.63 -3.74
C ASP A 212 -11.16 -6.57 -3.63
N TYR A 213 -11.93 -6.62 -2.56
CA TYR A 213 -12.90 -5.61 -2.18
C TYR A 213 -12.52 -5.04 -0.82
N SER A 214 -12.52 -3.74 -0.71
CA SER A 214 -12.15 -2.99 0.47
C SER A 214 -13.24 -1.99 0.82
N SER A 215 -13.52 -1.83 2.11
CA SER A 215 -14.50 -0.87 2.62
C SER A 215 -14.03 -0.29 3.96
N ASN A 216 -14.17 1.02 4.12
CA ASN A 216 -14.07 1.65 5.42
C ASN A 216 -15.22 1.16 6.31
N ILE A 217 -14.89 0.90 7.58
CA ILE A 217 -15.87 0.53 8.62
C ILE A 217 -16.26 1.77 9.43
N ASP A 218 -15.50 2.85 9.32
CA ASP A 218 -15.77 4.14 9.98
C ASP A 218 -16.85 4.94 9.25
N SER A 219 -17.17 6.13 9.78
CA SER A 219 -18.26 7.01 9.31
C SER A 219 -18.11 7.50 7.86
N ASN A 220 -16.93 7.42 7.26
CA ASN A 220 -16.68 7.78 5.86
C ASN A 220 -16.78 6.54 4.98
N GLN A 221 -17.87 6.41 4.24
CA GLN A 221 -18.09 5.26 3.34
C GLN A 221 -17.20 5.35 2.09
N GLN A 222 -15.99 4.86 2.21
CA GLN A 222 -15.13 4.61 1.05
C GLN A 222 -15.16 3.12 0.71
N ARG A 223 -15.32 2.82 -0.57
CA ARG A 223 -15.31 1.46 -1.10
C ARG A 223 -14.38 1.42 -2.29
N ALA A 224 -13.60 0.36 -2.40
CA ALA A 224 -12.71 0.16 -3.53
C ALA A 224 -12.72 -1.31 -3.97
N MET A 225 -12.54 -1.52 -5.26
CA MET A 225 -12.37 -2.84 -5.85
C MET A 225 -11.07 -2.84 -6.65
N PHE A 226 -10.24 -3.87 -6.44
CA PHE A 226 -8.94 -4.01 -7.09
C PHE A 226 -8.86 -5.36 -7.79
N GLY A 227 -8.26 -5.37 -8.98
CA GLY A 227 -7.90 -6.58 -9.69
C GLY A 227 -6.41 -6.58 -9.99
N ASN A 228 -5.75 -7.72 -9.85
CA ASN A 228 -4.34 -7.88 -10.17
C ASN A 228 -4.12 -9.21 -10.90
N ALA A 229 -3.28 -9.20 -11.93
CA ALA A 229 -2.84 -10.39 -12.62
C ALA A 229 -1.38 -10.22 -13.07
N GLY A 230 -0.62 -11.31 -13.07
CA GLY A 230 0.77 -11.23 -13.49
C GLY A 230 1.45 -12.59 -13.66
N VAL A 231 2.70 -12.50 -14.09
CA VAL A 231 3.59 -13.64 -14.29
C VAL A 231 4.83 -13.43 -13.43
N ARG A 232 5.23 -14.47 -12.71
CA ARG A 232 6.46 -14.49 -11.92
C ARG A 232 7.46 -15.43 -12.57
N PHE A 233 8.67 -14.94 -12.74
CA PHE A 233 9.83 -15.73 -13.12
C PHE A 233 10.79 -15.86 -11.93
N SER A 234 11.32 -17.07 -11.71
CA SER A 234 12.31 -17.37 -10.67
C SER A 234 13.54 -17.98 -11.33
N TRP A 235 14.74 -17.54 -10.99
CA TRP A 235 16.02 -18.03 -11.53
C TRP A 235 16.99 -18.38 -10.42
#